data_1916ffc8576f4136a457c17621704de8
#
_entry.id   1916ffc8576f4136a457c17621704de8
#
_cell.length_a   1.000
_cell.length_b   1.000
_cell.length_c   1.000
_cell.angle_alpha   90.00
_cell.angle_beta   90.00
_cell.angle_gamma   90.00
#
_symmetry.space_group_name_H-M   'P 1'
#
loop_
_entity.id
_entity.type
_entity.pdbx_description
1 polymer ?
#
loop_
_entity_poly.entity_id
_entity_poly.type
_entity_poly.pdbx_seq_one_letter_code
_entity_poly.pdbx_strand_id
1 'polypeptide(L)'
;DGRIISQVNYSELPDDICTLDEALDACVPMWVNVEIKNDPEEPDFDISESIADETIACLVRRPEGDNRWLISSFRRETIDRCQELRSSIATAWLTVGVRPEEFNEVLSGLVKSGHSALHPWVNFVTQETIDACHQHGLAVNTWTCDDPSRMAELISWGIDGICTNVPDVALQVRDQASPS
;
A
#
# COMPACT_ATOMS: atom_id res chain seq x y z
N ASP A 1 21.65 -11.63 9.27
CA ASP A 1 22.51 -12.80 9.18
C ASP A 1 22.51 -13.45 7.76
N GLY A 2 21.71 -12.94 6.84
CA GLY A 2 21.64 -13.39 5.45
C GLY A 2 20.75 -14.61 5.19
N ARG A 3 20.03 -15.10 6.19
CA ARG A 3 19.04 -16.16 6.00
C ARG A 3 17.75 -15.57 5.41
N ILE A 4 17.07 -16.36 4.57
CA ILE A 4 15.77 -15.99 4.01
C ILE A 4 14.71 -16.39 5.04
N ILE A 5 13.85 -15.44 5.46
CA ILE A 5 12.85 -15.63 6.53
C ILE A 5 11.93 -16.82 6.24
N SER A 6 11.46 -16.98 5.00
CA SER A 6 10.59 -18.08 4.58
C SER A 6 11.21 -19.49 4.70
N GLN A 7 12.55 -19.57 4.89
CA GLN A 7 13.30 -20.83 5.03
C GLN A 7 13.72 -21.11 6.48
N VAL A 8 13.26 -20.30 7.44
CA VAL A 8 13.64 -20.41 8.85
C VAL A 8 12.38 -20.63 9.69
N ASN A 9 12.43 -21.53 10.65
CA ASN A 9 11.33 -21.69 11.59
C ASN A 9 11.20 -20.43 12.48
N TYR A 10 9.97 -20.05 12.84
CA TYR A 10 9.71 -18.89 13.68
C TYR A 10 10.57 -18.88 14.97
N SER A 11 10.74 -20.04 15.61
CA SER A 11 11.57 -20.19 16.83
C SER A 11 13.06 -19.97 16.64
N GLU A 12 13.54 -19.86 15.41
CA GLU A 12 14.95 -19.64 15.06
C GLU A 12 15.20 -18.20 14.56
N LEU A 13 14.13 -17.39 14.46
CA LEU A 13 14.24 -15.99 14.11
C LEU A 13 14.84 -15.18 15.27
N PRO A 14 15.64 -14.14 14.97
CA PRO A 14 16.06 -13.19 15.99
C PRO A 14 14.90 -12.53 16.71
N ASP A 15 15.06 -12.24 18.01
CA ASP A 15 14.03 -11.63 18.86
C ASP A 15 13.61 -10.21 18.43
N ASP A 16 14.38 -9.56 17.56
CA ASP A 16 14.10 -8.24 17.01
C ASP A 16 13.24 -8.27 15.73
N ILE A 17 12.88 -9.46 15.23
CA ILE A 17 11.92 -9.63 14.14
C ILE A 17 10.53 -9.82 14.73
N CYS A 18 9.71 -8.76 14.63
CA CYS A 18 8.34 -8.80 15.13
C CYS A 18 7.40 -9.56 14.17
N THR A 19 6.34 -10.12 14.74
CA THR A 19 5.18 -10.62 13.99
C THR A 19 4.33 -9.46 13.46
N LEU A 20 3.42 -9.74 12.52
CA LEU A 20 2.44 -8.75 12.06
C LEU A 20 1.60 -8.21 13.22
N ASP A 21 1.11 -9.06 14.11
CA ASP A 21 0.31 -8.65 15.28
C ASP A 21 1.08 -7.66 16.17
N GLU A 22 2.34 -7.94 16.48
CA GLU A 22 3.19 -7.05 17.29
C GLU A 22 3.47 -5.71 16.60
N ALA A 23 3.69 -5.72 15.28
CA ALA A 23 3.85 -4.50 14.50
C ALA A 23 2.57 -3.66 14.50
N LEU A 24 1.41 -4.28 14.35
CA LEU A 24 0.11 -3.60 14.39
C LEU A 24 -0.19 -3.03 15.77
N ASP A 25 0.19 -3.72 16.88
CA ASP A 25 0.07 -3.20 18.23
C ASP A 25 0.89 -1.92 18.43
N ALA A 26 2.12 -1.90 17.90
CA ALA A 26 2.99 -0.73 17.94
C ALA A 26 2.43 0.45 17.11
N CYS A 27 1.60 0.17 16.11
CA CYS A 27 0.99 1.19 15.24
C CYS A 27 -0.32 1.78 15.78
N VAL A 28 -0.82 1.38 16.95
CA VAL A 28 -2.03 1.99 17.56
C VAL A 28 -1.71 3.40 18.05
N PRO A 29 -2.50 4.45 17.70
CA PRO A 29 -3.78 4.47 16.99
C PRO A 29 -3.70 4.79 15.48
N MET A 30 -2.58 4.58 14.83
CA MET A 30 -2.37 4.95 13.42
C MET A 30 -3.21 4.10 12.46
N TRP A 31 -3.57 4.68 11.32
CA TRP A 31 -4.03 3.95 10.15
C TRP A 31 -2.82 3.23 9.51
N VAL A 32 -3.00 2.00 9.03
CA VAL A 32 -1.87 1.16 8.59
C VAL A 32 -2.10 0.64 7.17
N ASN A 33 -1.08 0.83 6.33
CA ASN A 33 -0.95 0.12 5.06
C ASN A 33 -0.10 -1.14 5.26
N VAL A 34 -0.68 -2.31 5.04
CA VAL A 34 0.01 -3.61 5.07
C VAL A 34 0.39 -3.98 3.65
N GLU A 35 1.68 -3.98 3.34
CA GLU A 35 2.16 -4.45 2.05
C GLU A 35 2.38 -5.97 2.07
N ILE A 36 1.69 -6.69 1.19
CA ILE A 36 1.94 -8.12 0.96
C ILE A 36 2.89 -8.26 -0.23
N LYS A 37 4.08 -8.80 0.05
CA LYS A 37 5.07 -9.16 -0.96
C LYS A 37 4.84 -10.61 -1.37
N ASN A 38 4.39 -10.80 -2.61
CA ASN A 38 4.18 -12.11 -3.22
C ASN A 38 4.61 -12.04 -4.69
N ASP A 39 5.94 -11.91 -4.88
CA ASP A 39 6.54 -11.74 -6.21
C ASP A 39 6.87 -13.11 -6.84
N PRO A 40 6.38 -13.41 -8.05
CA PRO A 40 6.70 -14.66 -8.75
C PRO A 40 8.19 -14.89 -9.00
N GLU A 41 9.03 -13.86 -8.95
CA GLU A 41 10.48 -13.97 -9.14
C GLU A 41 11.23 -14.25 -7.83
N GLU A 42 10.56 -14.17 -6.67
CA GLU A 42 11.17 -14.40 -5.37
C GLU A 42 11.03 -15.85 -4.90
N PRO A 43 12.02 -16.36 -4.09
CA PRO A 43 12.03 -17.76 -3.66
C PRO A 43 10.89 -18.18 -2.75
N ASP A 44 10.18 -17.23 -2.16
CA ASP A 44 9.05 -17.43 -1.25
C ASP A 44 7.68 -17.15 -1.91
N PHE A 45 7.67 -17.12 -3.25
CA PHE A 45 6.44 -16.94 -4.00
C PHE A 45 5.39 -18.01 -3.65
N ASP A 46 4.22 -17.54 -3.24
CA ASP A 46 3.08 -18.37 -2.92
C ASP A 46 1.97 -18.23 -3.98
N ILE A 47 1.93 -19.19 -4.91
CA ILE A 47 0.90 -19.23 -5.97
C ILE A 47 -0.51 -19.48 -5.41
N SER A 48 -0.61 -20.01 -4.18
CA SER A 48 -1.90 -20.31 -3.53
C SER A 48 -2.56 -19.09 -2.90
N GLU A 49 -1.82 -17.96 -2.79
CA GLU A 49 -2.24 -16.73 -2.11
C GLU A 49 -2.58 -16.96 -0.62
N SER A 50 -2.02 -18.00 0.03
CA SER A 50 -2.26 -18.27 1.45
C SER A 50 -1.79 -17.13 2.35
N ILE A 51 -0.78 -16.36 1.91
CA ILE A 51 -0.33 -15.14 2.61
C ILE A 51 -1.44 -14.08 2.70
N ALA A 52 -2.30 -13.97 1.67
CA ALA A 52 -3.47 -13.09 1.72
C ALA A 52 -4.51 -13.61 2.72
N ASP A 53 -4.77 -14.93 2.73
CA ASP A 53 -5.70 -15.57 3.67
C ASP A 53 -5.26 -15.34 5.12
N GLU A 54 -3.97 -15.54 5.42
CA GLU A 54 -3.40 -15.34 6.76
C GLU A 54 -3.40 -13.88 7.18
N THR A 55 -3.08 -12.96 6.26
CA THR A 55 -3.12 -11.52 6.52
C THR A 55 -4.53 -11.07 6.86
N ILE A 56 -5.53 -11.43 6.06
CA ILE A 56 -6.94 -11.12 6.33
C ILE A 56 -7.38 -11.73 7.67
N ALA A 57 -7.03 -12.99 7.94
CA ALA A 57 -7.37 -13.64 9.21
C ALA A 57 -6.74 -12.94 10.42
N CYS A 58 -5.53 -12.39 10.27
CA CYS A 58 -4.90 -11.57 11.29
C CYS A 58 -5.69 -10.27 11.52
N LEU A 59 -5.95 -9.49 10.47
CA LEU A 59 -6.62 -8.19 10.56
C LEU A 59 -8.05 -8.26 11.10
N VAL A 60 -8.82 -9.26 10.67
CA VAL A 60 -10.22 -9.44 11.09
C VAL A 60 -10.37 -9.78 12.60
N ARG A 61 -9.36 -10.41 13.21
CA ARG A 61 -9.38 -10.69 14.66
C ARG A 61 -9.16 -9.45 15.52
N ARG A 62 -8.69 -8.37 14.93
CA ARG A 62 -8.31 -7.17 15.68
C ARG A 62 -9.52 -6.30 16.03
N PRO A 63 -9.54 -5.69 17.24
CA PRO A 63 -10.66 -4.90 17.72
C PRO A 63 -10.80 -3.53 17.04
N GLU A 64 -9.77 -3.07 16.33
CA GLU A 64 -9.74 -1.72 15.72
C GLU A 64 -10.71 -1.57 14.55
N GLY A 65 -11.07 -2.67 13.89
CA GLY A 65 -12.01 -2.69 12.77
C GLY A 65 -11.37 -2.46 11.40
N ASP A 66 -12.07 -2.88 10.37
CA ASP A 66 -11.59 -2.97 8.98
C ASP A 66 -11.13 -1.63 8.38
N ASN A 67 -11.74 -0.52 8.81
CA ASN A 67 -11.43 0.82 8.32
C ASN A 67 -10.06 1.37 8.76
N ARG A 68 -9.34 0.63 9.61
CA ARG A 68 -7.97 0.95 10.03
C ARG A 68 -6.92 0.44 9.04
N TRP A 69 -7.32 -0.43 8.14
CA TRP A 69 -6.40 -1.18 7.28
C TRP A 69 -6.54 -0.80 5.82
N LEU A 70 -5.41 -0.70 5.16
CA LEU A 70 -5.26 -0.79 3.71
C LEU A 70 -4.30 -1.94 3.44
N ILE A 71 -4.59 -2.77 2.45
CA ILE A 71 -3.66 -3.80 1.99
C ILE A 71 -3.16 -3.39 0.61
N SER A 72 -1.85 -3.44 0.40
CA SER A 72 -1.25 -3.18 -0.91
C SER A 72 -0.36 -4.33 -1.36
N SER A 73 -0.28 -4.54 -2.67
CA SER A 73 0.65 -5.49 -3.28
C SER A 73 0.95 -5.08 -4.72
N PHE A 74 2.13 -5.45 -5.21
CA PHE A 74 2.48 -5.38 -6.63
C PHE A 74 1.70 -6.42 -7.45
N ARG A 75 1.36 -7.55 -6.83
CA ARG A 75 0.62 -8.62 -7.46
C ARG A 75 -0.88 -8.37 -7.37
N ARG A 76 -1.52 -8.29 -8.55
CA ARG A 76 -2.97 -8.04 -8.64
C ARG A 76 -3.78 -9.18 -8.02
N GLU A 77 -3.38 -10.42 -8.26
CA GLU A 77 -4.07 -11.60 -7.74
C GLU A 77 -4.09 -11.61 -6.20
N THR A 78 -3.04 -11.10 -5.55
CA THR A 78 -2.98 -11.01 -4.09
C THR A 78 -4.02 -10.02 -3.54
N ILE A 79 -4.14 -8.82 -4.14
CA ILE A 79 -5.15 -7.85 -3.70
C ILE A 79 -6.56 -8.25 -4.12
N ASP A 80 -6.74 -8.91 -5.27
CA ASP A 80 -8.01 -9.51 -5.68
C ASP A 80 -8.46 -10.56 -4.64
N ARG A 81 -7.54 -11.42 -4.20
CA ARG A 81 -7.81 -12.42 -3.13
C ARG A 81 -8.23 -11.75 -1.82
N CYS A 82 -7.57 -10.68 -1.41
CA CYS A 82 -7.96 -9.93 -0.22
C CYS A 82 -9.39 -9.36 -0.33
N GLN A 83 -9.75 -8.82 -1.49
CA GLN A 83 -11.11 -8.32 -1.75
C GLN A 83 -12.17 -9.41 -1.71
N GLU A 84 -11.89 -10.60 -2.24
CA GLU A 84 -12.79 -11.77 -2.14
C GLU A 84 -13.03 -12.18 -0.70
N LEU A 85 -11.98 -12.18 0.13
CA LEU A 85 -12.06 -12.60 1.54
C LEU A 85 -12.73 -11.56 2.44
N ARG A 86 -12.44 -10.28 2.22
CA ARG A 86 -12.94 -9.19 3.08
C ARG A 86 -13.03 -7.86 2.33
N SER A 87 -14.10 -7.66 1.58
CA SER A 87 -14.33 -6.46 0.75
C SER A 87 -14.48 -5.14 1.54
N SER A 88 -14.62 -5.20 2.86
CA SER A 88 -14.64 -4.01 3.73
C SER A 88 -13.25 -3.49 4.10
N ILE A 89 -12.19 -4.26 3.85
CA ILE A 89 -10.81 -3.77 3.97
C ILE A 89 -10.39 -3.17 2.63
N ALA A 90 -9.92 -1.92 2.66
CA ALA A 90 -9.45 -1.24 1.47
C ALA A 90 -8.21 -1.93 0.88
N THR A 91 -8.12 -1.98 -0.45
CA THR A 91 -6.97 -2.53 -1.15
C THR A 91 -6.43 -1.56 -2.19
N ALA A 92 -5.12 -1.63 -2.45
CA ALA A 92 -4.42 -0.77 -3.39
C ALA A 92 -3.43 -1.58 -4.26
N TRP A 93 -3.37 -1.25 -5.53
CA TRP A 93 -2.37 -1.84 -6.42
C TRP A 93 -1.07 -1.01 -6.41
N LEU A 94 0.04 -1.64 -5.99
CA LEU A 94 1.39 -1.11 -6.15
C LEU A 94 1.86 -1.33 -7.59
N THR A 95 2.41 -0.29 -8.21
CA THR A 95 2.94 -0.37 -9.58
C THR A 95 4.07 0.63 -9.79
N VAL A 96 4.93 0.36 -10.75
CA VAL A 96 5.91 1.36 -11.21
C VAL A 96 5.18 2.56 -11.81
N GLY A 97 4.14 2.32 -12.62
CA GLY A 97 3.30 3.36 -13.22
C GLY A 97 2.31 2.78 -14.22
N VAL A 98 1.35 3.60 -14.59
CA VAL A 98 0.37 3.30 -15.66
C VAL A 98 0.56 4.37 -16.73
N ARG A 99 0.60 3.96 -18.00
CA ARG A 99 0.72 4.89 -19.12
C ARG A 99 -0.60 5.62 -19.36
N PRO A 100 -0.59 6.89 -19.77
CA PRO A 100 -1.82 7.66 -19.98
C PRO A 100 -2.84 6.99 -20.92
N GLU A 101 -2.38 6.33 -21.98
CA GLU A 101 -3.23 5.59 -22.92
C GLU A 101 -3.91 4.37 -22.31
N GLU A 102 -3.43 3.88 -21.16
CA GLU A 102 -3.96 2.72 -20.44
C GLU A 102 -4.87 3.12 -19.26
N PHE A 103 -4.92 4.40 -18.88
CA PHE A 103 -5.64 4.86 -17.66
C PHE A 103 -7.06 4.34 -17.62
N ASN A 104 -7.84 4.53 -18.68
CA ASN A 104 -9.25 4.16 -18.66
C ASN A 104 -9.48 2.65 -18.47
N GLU A 105 -8.69 1.81 -19.09
CA GLU A 105 -8.79 0.35 -18.98
C GLU A 105 -8.34 -0.12 -17.58
N VAL A 106 -7.14 0.30 -17.16
CA VAL A 106 -6.53 -0.13 -15.91
C VAL A 106 -7.33 0.36 -14.70
N LEU A 107 -7.67 1.66 -14.67
CA LEU A 107 -8.37 2.25 -13.53
C LEU A 107 -9.81 1.76 -13.42
N SER A 108 -10.52 1.61 -14.55
CA SER A 108 -11.85 0.98 -14.55
C SER A 108 -11.79 -0.48 -14.08
N GLY A 109 -10.72 -1.21 -14.44
CA GLY A 109 -10.48 -2.57 -13.98
C GLY A 109 -10.29 -2.64 -12.46
N LEU A 110 -9.49 -1.72 -11.88
CA LEU A 110 -9.30 -1.62 -10.42
C LEU A 110 -10.62 -1.38 -9.69
N VAL A 111 -11.39 -0.41 -10.14
CA VAL A 111 -12.70 -0.09 -9.55
C VAL A 111 -13.67 -1.27 -9.65
N LYS A 112 -13.71 -1.95 -10.79
CA LYS A 112 -14.57 -3.13 -11.00
C LYS A 112 -14.22 -4.28 -10.07
N SER A 113 -12.92 -4.46 -9.77
CA SER A 113 -12.44 -5.45 -8.78
C SER A 113 -12.62 -4.99 -7.33
N GLY A 114 -13.11 -3.78 -7.07
CA GLY A 114 -13.38 -3.27 -5.72
C GLY A 114 -12.19 -2.61 -5.02
N HIS A 115 -11.09 -2.36 -5.74
CA HIS A 115 -9.93 -1.68 -5.16
C HIS A 115 -10.19 -0.20 -4.95
N SER A 116 -9.49 0.39 -3.97
CA SER A 116 -9.72 1.75 -3.49
C SER A 116 -8.63 2.74 -3.90
N ALA A 117 -7.44 2.24 -4.28
CA ALA A 117 -6.31 3.12 -4.57
C ALA A 117 -5.32 2.53 -5.58
N LEU A 118 -4.57 3.43 -6.22
CA LEU A 118 -3.37 3.16 -7.00
C LEU A 118 -2.15 3.67 -6.23
N HIS A 119 -1.10 2.83 -6.13
CA HIS A 119 0.16 3.18 -5.47
C HIS A 119 1.32 3.19 -6.49
N PRO A 120 1.48 4.24 -7.31
CA PRO A 120 2.53 4.33 -8.30
C PRO A 120 3.87 4.78 -7.70
N TRP A 121 4.98 4.39 -8.34
CA TRP A 121 6.29 4.94 -8.01
C TRP A 121 6.35 6.43 -8.33
N VAL A 122 6.94 7.22 -7.42
CA VAL A 122 6.94 8.69 -7.44
C VAL A 122 7.41 9.30 -8.76
N ASN A 123 8.34 8.65 -9.46
CA ASN A 123 8.86 9.16 -10.74
C ASN A 123 7.86 9.08 -11.90
N PHE A 124 6.80 8.29 -11.77
CA PHE A 124 5.74 8.13 -12.77
C PHE A 124 4.44 8.85 -12.39
N VAL A 125 4.42 9.54 -11.25
CA VAL A 125 3.24 10.33 -10.86
C VAL A 125 3.28 11.69 -11.57
N THR A 126 2.22 11.98 -12.28
CA THR A 126 1.94 13.30 -12.87
C THR A 126 0.61 13.82 -12.33
N GLN A 127 0.32 15.10 -12.53
CA GLN A 127 -1.01 15.63 -12.21
C GLN A 127 -2.10 14.88 -12.99
N GLU A 128 -1.85 14.54 -14.26
CA GLU A 128 -2.77 13.75 -15.07
C GLU A 128 -3.05 12.37 -14.46
N THR A 129 -2.03 11.71 -13.86
CA THR A 129 -2.21 10.43 -13.13
C THR A 129 -3.18 10.59 -11.96
N ILE A 130 -3.00 11.64 -11.16
CA ILE A 130 -3.85 11.92 -9.99
C ILE A 130 -5.28 12.24 -10.44
N ASP A 131 -5.43 13.14 -11.40
CA ASP A 131 -6.74 13.54 -11.94
C ASP A 131 -7.50 12.34 -12.53
N ALA A 132 -6.82 11.46 -13.28
CA ALA A 132 -7.41 10.26 -13.84
C ALA A 132 -7.88 9.28 -12.76
N CYS A 133 -7.08 9.03 -11.73
CA CYS A 133 -7.46 8.18 -10.60
C CYS A 133 -8.69 8.76 -9.87
N HIS A 134 -8.68 10.06 -9.54
CA HIS A 134 -9.79 10.73 -8.87
C HIS A 134 -11.09 10.69 -9.71
N GLN A 135 -11.01 10.84 -11.03
CA GLN A 135 -12.18 10.70 -11.91
C GLN A 135 -12.79 9.29 -11.86
N HIS A 136 -12.00 8.27 -11.54
CA HIS A 136 -12.46 6.90 -11.34
C HIS A 136 -12.82 6.60 -9.88
N GLY A 137 -12.67 7.55 -8.95
CA GLY A 137 -12.94 7.36 -7.52
C GLY A 137 -11.85 6.59 -6.78
N LEU A 138 -10.64 6.52 -7.34
CA LEU A 138 -9.47 5.90 -6.73
C LEU A 138 -8.59 6.95 -6.06
N ALA A 139 -8.10 6.65 -4.85
CA ALA A 139 -7.06 7.42 -4.22
C ALA A 139 -5.68 7.12 -4.85
N VAL A 140 -4.73 8.06 -4.71
CA VAL A 140 -3.34 7.90 -5.16
C VAL A 140 -2.39 8.08 -4.00
N ASN A 141 -1.65 7.01 -3.64
CA ASN A 141 -0.59 7.05 -2.64
C ASN A 141 0.73 6.67 -3.30
N THR A 142 1.68 7.61 -3.37
CA THR A 142 2.95 7.36 -4.05
C THR A 142 4.06 6.87 -3.12
N TRP A 143 5.05 6.17 -3.66
CA TRP A 143 6.24 5.64 -2.99
C TRP A 143 7.48 5.77 -3.89
N THR A 144 8.69 5.91 -3.39
CA THR A 144 9.05 6.52 -2.13
C THR A 144 9.49 7.94 -2.44
N CYS A 145 8.92 8.93 -1.78
CA CYS A 145 9.22 10.34 -2.01
C CYS A 145 9.88 10.94 -0.77
N ASP A 146 11.17 11.21 -0.84
CA ASP A 146 11.96 11.83 0.24
C ASP A 146 12.38 13.28 -0.07
N ASP A 147 12.14 13.76 -1.30
CA ASP A 147 12.43 15.12 -1.72
C ASP A 147 11.32 16.09 -1.31
N PRO A 148 11.57 17.08 -0.44
CA PRO A 148 10.58 18.06 0.01
C PRO A 148 9.94 18.87 -1.13
N SER A 149 10.71 19.18 -2.17
CA SER A 149 10.21 19.94 -3.34
C SER A 149 9.19 19.08 -4.12
N ARG A 150 9.49 17.80 -4.28
CA ARG A 150 8.58 16.86 -4.91
C ARG A 150 7.33 16.59 -4.07
N MET A 151 7.48 16.49 -2.75
CA MET A 151 6.34 16.41 -1.83
C MET A 151 5.40 17.61 -1.98
N ALA A 152 5.94 18.83 -1.98
CA ALA A 152 5.16 20.06 -2.14
C ALA A 152 4.41 20.09 -3.48
N GLU A 153 5.07 19.67 -4.57
CA GLU A 153 4.46 19.56 -5.89
C GLU A 153 3.29 18.55 -5.89
N LEU A 154 3.51 17.34 -5.38
CA LEU A 154 2.48 16.30 -5.28
C LEU A 154 1.28 16.75 -4.43
N ILE A 155 1.54 17.40 -3.29
CA ILE A 155 0.49 17.97 -2.44
C ILE A 155 -0.30 19.03 -3.21
N SER A 156 0.38 19.89 -3.99
CA SER A 156 -0.30 20.90 -4.81
C SER A 156 -1.19 20.32 -5.90
N TRP A 157 -0.89 19.10 -6.35
CA TRP A 157 -1.71 18.33 -7.31
C TRP A 157 -2.83 17.53 -6.65
N GLY A 158 -2.91 17.53 -5.31
CA GLY A 158 -3.96 16.84 -4.56
C GLY A 158 -3.70 15.37 -4.32
N ILE A 159 -2.43 14.93 -4.21
CA ILE A 159 -2.10 13.54 -3.85
C ILE A 159 -2.75 13.15 -2.51
N ASP A 160 -3.25 11.92 -2.39
CA ASP A 160 -3.92 11.43 -1.19
C ASP A 160 -2.94 10.94 -0.13
N GLY A 161 -1.80 10.36 -0.55
CA GLY A 161 -0.78 9.87 0.37
C GLY A 161 0.61 9.83 -0.20
N ILE A 162 1.61 9.95 0.67
CA ILE A 162 3.03 9.88 0.34
C ILE A 162 3.72 8.91 1.29
N CYS A 163 4.27 7.82 0.74
CA CYS A 163 5.21 6.96 1.48
C CYS A 163 6.60 7.59 1.43
N THR A 164 7.21 7.80 2.60
CA THR A 164 8.51 8.46 2.74
C THR A 164 9.33 7.86 3.88
N ASN A 165 10.66 7.91 3.77
CA ASN A 165 11.58 7.59 4.84
C ASN A 165 11.82 8.77 5.82
N VAL A 166 11.30 9.96 5.50
CA VAL A 166 11.46 11.20 6.27
C VAL A 166 10.09 11.81 6.64
N PRO A 167 9.27 11.12 7.45
CA PRO A 167 7.90 11.52 7.74
C PRO A 167 7.77 12.86 8.45
N ASP A 168 8.76 13.25 9.25
CA ASP A 168 8.84 14.55 9.91
C ASP A 168 8.98 15.70 8.89
N VAL A 169 9.77 15.51 7.83
CA VAL A 169 9.88 16.46 6.71
C VAL A 169 8.56 16.54 5.94
N ALA A 170 7.95 15.39 5.63
CA ALA A 170 6.67 15.35 4.92
C ALA A 170 5.56 16.10 5.68
N LEU A 171 5.50 15.95 7.01
CA LEU A 171 4.55 16.69 7.84
C LEU A 171 4.77 18.19 7.79
N GLN A 172 6.03 18.65 7.84
CA GLN A 172 6.37 20.09 7.70
C GLN A 172 5.94 20.65 6.35
N VAL A 173 6.20 19.92 5.26
CA VAL A 173 5.79 20.35 3.90
C VAL A 173 4.27 20.43 3.80
N ARG A 174 3.55 19.44 4.30
CA ARG A 174 2.09 19.43 4.33
C ARG A 174 1.51 20.63 5.08
N ASP A 175 2.05 20.91 6.27
CA ASP A 175 1.55 22.00 7.11
C ASP A 175 1.82 23.40 6.47
N GLN A 176 2.88 23.52 5.70
CA GLN A 176 3.17 24.75 4.91
C GLN A 176 2.26 24.89 3.68
N ALA A 177 1.80 23.78 3.10
CA ALA A 177 0.92 23.79 1.94
C ALA A 177 -0.56 24.01 2.29
N SER A 178 -0.95 23.76 3.56
CA SER A 178 -2.33 23.97 4.04
C SER A 178 -2.51 25.44 4.45
N PRO A 179 -3.32 26.26 3.74
CA PRO A 179 -3.62 27.61 4.20
C PRO A 179 -4.38 27.56 5.53
N SER A 180 -3.97 28.42 6.48
CA SER A 180 -4.59 28.62 7.80
C SER A 180 -6.02 29.12 7.71
#